data_a939067a80c718db32d6b80c65053c09
#
_entry.id   a939067a80c718db32d6b80c65053c09
#
_cell.length_a   1.000
_cell.length_b   1.000
_cell.length_c   1.000
_cell.angle_alpha   90.00
_cell.angle_beta   90.00
_cell.angle_gamma   90.00
#
_symmetry.space_group_name_H-M   'P 1'
#
loop_
_entity.id
_entity.type
_entity.pdbx_description
1 polymer ?
#
loop_
_entity_poly.entity_id
_entity_poly.type
_entity_poly.pdbx_seq_one_letter_code
_entity_poly.pdbx_strand_id
1 'polypeptide(L)' 'MNVKRFTARTSREALNLVRQAFGADAVVLSTRPSEGGGVEVLAMAPEGMAMIEQV' A
#
# COMPACT_ATOMS: atom_id res chain seq x y z
N MET A 1 9.57 -3.19 -9.49
CA MET A 1 8.87 -2.92 -8.26
C MET A 1 7.62 -2.12 -8.50
N ASN A 2 6.52 -2.57 -7.97
CA ASN A 2 5.24 -1.90 -8.17
C ASN A 2 4.85 -1.16 -6.92
N VAL A 3 5.25 0.10 -6.85
CA VAL A 3 4.90 0.96 -5.73
C VAL A 3 3.73 1.82 -6.14
N LYS A 4 2.69 1.85 -5.30
CA LYS A 4 1.54 2.69 -5.56
C LYS A 4 1.25 3.58 -4.37
N ARG A 5 0.68 4.73 -4.66
CA ARG A 5 0.31 5.70 -3.65
C ARG A 5 -1.20 5.69 -3.47
N PHE A 6 -1.61 5.58 -2.22
CA PHE A 6 -3.02 5.57 -1.87
C PHE A 6 -3.31 6.74 -0.95
N THR A 7 -4.42 7.41 -1.18
CA THR A 7 -4.84 8.50 -0.32
C THR A 7 -6.23 8.21 0.19
N ALA A 8 -6.46 8.56 1.45
CA ALA A 8 -7.74 8.34 2.09
C ALA A 8 -7.90 9.36 3.21
N ARG A 9 -9.05 9.37 3.84
CA ARG A 9 -9.31 10.31 4.93
C ARG A 9 -8.60 9.90 6.21
N THR A 10 -8.46 8.62 6.43
CA THR A 10 -7.81 8.10 7.64
C THR A 10 -6.82 7.02 7.23
N SER A 11 -5.89 6.74 8.14
CA SER A 11 -4.91 5.71 7.88
C SER A 11 -5.57 4.34 7.75
N ARG A 12 -6.65 4.12 8.48
CA ARG A 12 -7.37 2.85 8.40
C ARG A 12 -7.95 2.65 7.01
N GLU A 13 -8.56 3.68 6.46
CA GLU A 13 -9.11 3.60 5.12
C GLU A 13 -8.01 3.40 4.08
N ALA A 14 -6.90 4.09 4.27
CA ALA A 14 -5.79 3.94 3.34
C ALA A 14 -5.27 2.50 3.34
N LEU A 15 -5.15 1.91 4.51
CA LEU A 15 -4.71 0.52 4.60
C LEU A 15 -5.71 -0.43 3.98
N ASN A 16 -7.00 -0.15 4.12
CA ASN A 16 -8.02 -0.97 3.47
C ASN A 16 -7.88 -0.91 1.96
N LEU A 17 -7.60 0.26 1.42
CA LEU A 17 -7.39 0.40 -0.01
C LEU A 17 -6.19 -0.42 -0.47
N VAL A 18 -5.13 -0.39 0.32
CA VAL A 18 -3.93 -1.16 -0.01
C VAL A 18 -4.25 -2.65 -0.02
N ARG A 19 -5.00 -3.11 0.95
CA ARG A 19 -5.38 -4.52 1.02
C ARG A 19 -6.26 -4.93 -0.15
N GLN A 20 -7.17 -4.05 -0.54
CA GLN A 20 -8.04 -4.35 -1.67
C GLN A 20 -7.26 -4.41 -2.97
N ALA A 21 -6.25 -3.59 -3.09
CA ALA A 21 -5.46 -3.56 -4.31
C ALA A 21 -4.44 -4.68 -4.39
N PHE A 22 -3.78 -4.97 -3.27
CA PHE A 22 -2.66 -5.91 -3.25
C PHE A 22 -2.89 -7.13 -2.39
N GLY A 23 -3.97 -7.15 -1.62
CA GLY A 23 -4.23 -8.28 -0.74
C GLY A 23 -3.61 -8.09 0.63
N ALA A 24 -3.73 -9.11 1.48
CA ALA A 24 -3.30 -9.02 2.86
C ALA A 24 -1.78 -8.96 3.01
N ASP A 25 -1.06 -9.39 1.98
CA ASP A 25 0.40 -9.44 2.03
C ASP A 25 1.05 -8.18 1.51
N ALA A 26 0.28 -7.13 1.28
CA ALA A 26 0.83 -5.88 0.79
C ALA A 26 1.88 -5.33 1.76
N VAL A 27 2.90 -4.69 1.19
CA VAL A 27 3.98 -4.12 1.98
C VAL A 27 3.81 -2.61 2.02
N VAL A 28 3.65 -2.07 3.21
CA VAL A 28 3.51 -0.62 3.39
C VAL A 28 4.89 -0.03 3.58
N LEU A 29 5.23 0.91 2.73
CA LEU A 29 6.56 1.53 2.74
C LEU A 29 6.61 2.79 3.57
N SER A 30 5.57 3.60 3.51
CA SER A 30 5.54 4.81 4.31
C SER A 30 4.10 5.30 4.44
N THR A 31 3.88 6.06 5.49
CA THR A 31 2.59 6.66 5.77
C THR A 31 2.85 8.10 6.19
N ARG A 32 2.14 9.04 5.59
CA ARG A 32 2.32 10.44 5.92
C ARG A 32 1.00 11.18 5.75
N PRO A 33 0.84 12.31 6.42
CA PRO A 33 -0.37 13.11 6.22
C PRO A 33 -0.39 13.69 4.82
N SER A 34 -1.59 13.74 4.25
CA SER A 34 -1.79 14.29 2.93
C SER A 34 -2.25 15.74 3.06
N GLU A 35 -1.90 16.54 2.08
CA GLU A 35 -2.44 17.89 2.01
C GLU A 35 -3.94 17.79 1.85
N GLY A 36 -4.64 18.62 2.57
CA GLY A 36 -6.08 18.59 2.50
C GLY A 36 -6.73 17.75 3.58
N GLY A 37 -5.94 17.22 4.51
CA GLY A 37 -6.49 16.59 5.69
C GLY A 37 -6.65 15.10 5.66
N GLY A 38 -6.04 14.44 4.70
CA GLY A 38 -6.10 13.00 4.62
C GLY A 38 -4.78 12.34 4.97
N VAL A 39 -4.65 11.09 4.56
CA VAL A 39 -3.45 10.30 4.78
C VAL A 39 -3.00 9.72 3.45
N GLU A 40 -1.70 9.73 3.24
CA GLU A 40 -1.11 9.16 2.04
C GLU A 40 -0.25 7.98 2.43
N VAL A 41 -0.47 6.84 1.77
CA VAL A 41 0.26 5.61 2.06
C VAL A 41 0.93 5.14 0.77
N LEU A 42 2.21 4.84 0.88
CA LEU A 42 2.95 4.23 -0.21
C LEU A 42 3.07 2.75 0.10
N ALA A 43 2.67 1.93 -0.85
CA ALA A 43 2.70 0.49 -0.66
C ALA A 43 3.11 -0.20 -1.93
N MET A 44 3.60 -1.41 -1.80
CA MET A 44 4.01 -2.20 -2.95
C MET A 44 3.38 -3.57 -2.86
N ALA A 45 3.21 -4.19 -4.02
CA ALA A 45 2.64 -5.52 -4.09
C ALA A 45 3.66 -6.56 -3.68
N PRO A 46 3.20 -7.65 -3.07
CA PRO A 46 4.11 -8.73 -2.68
C PRO A 46 4.54 -9.62 -3.85
N GLU A 47 4.16 -9.26 -5.05
CA GLU A 47 4.43 -10.09 -6.21
C GLU A 47 5.90 -10.38 -6.42
N GLY A 48 6.73 -9.41 -6.09
CA GLY A 48 8.16 -9.59 -6.26
C GLY A 48 8.70 -10.76 -5.46
N MET A 49 8.15 -10.94 -4.26
CA MET A 49 8.58 -12.05 -3.41
C MET A 49 8.03 -13.37 -3.92
N ALA A 50 6.80 -13.35 -4.44
CA ALA A 50 6.20 -14.56 -4.97
C ALA A 50 6.97 -15.06 -6.17
N MET A 51 7.49 -14.17 -6.97
CA MET A 51 8.28 -14.57 -8.13
C MET A 51 9.56 -15.28 -7.74
N ILE A 52 10.15 -14.86 -6.64
CA ILE A 52 11.37 -15.49 -6.17
C ILE A 52 11.09 -16.93 -5.75
N GLU A 53 9.95 -17.16 -5.15
CA GLU A 53 9.60 -18.49 -4.68
C GLU A 53 9.36 -19.47 -5.82
N GLN A 54 8.97 -18.96 -6.95
CA GLN A 54 8.68 -19.82 -8.08
C GLN A 54 9.93 -20.28 -8.80
N VAL A 55 11.02 -19.70 -8.51
CA VAL A 55 12.27 -20.14 -9.08
C VAL A 55 12.82 -21.33 -8.33
#